data_d53daae18cc41e0ffab13123cb7ec002
#
_entry.id   d53daae18cc41e0ffab13123cb7ec002
#
_cell.length_a   1.000
_cell.length_b   1.000
_cell.length_c   1.000
_cell.angle_alpha   90.00
_cell.angle_beta   90.00
_cell.angle_gamma   90.00
#
_symmetry.space_group_name_H-M   'P 1'
#
loop_
_entity.id
_entity.type
_entity.pdbx_description
1 polymer ?
#
loop_
_entity_poly.entity_id
_entity_poly.type
_entity_poly.pdbx_seq_one_letter_code
_entity_poly.pdbx_strand_id
1 'polypeptide(L)'
;MKHILGFPVNARRFRLSLLAAGLFSLSFSVLAESVTIGGANFTESSILANIYASALKKKNIEVKTRLNLGNREIILPALKSGEIDIVPEYLGALLNYYDGKTQATRQSDVSAELAKVLPTDFTLLDPSPATSITAWAVRAETAKKYQLTKLSDLQPIAHQLTIGGPPELAVRALGLPGLKRVYGLEFKAVKSLDMGGPLTRLALNSGKIDVATVVSTQGNLAKEDWVVLADDKHEQPSQNVVPLVRKASLSPNVS
;
A
#
# COMPACT_ATOMS: atom_id res chain seq x y z
N MET A 1 0.50 105.27 16.13
CA MET A 1 1.90 105.58 16.53
C MET A 1 2.73 104.36 16.34
N LYS A 2 3.82 104.47 15.54
CA LYS A 2 4.97 103.60 15.37
C LYS A 2 4.74 102.14 14.85
N HIS A 3 5.05 101.88 13.60
CA HIS A 3 6.30 101.46 12.97
C HIS A 3 6.98 100.30 13.64
N ILE A 4 7.20 99.21 12.89
CA ILE A 4 8.49 98.83 12.31
C ILE A 4 8.32 97.47 11.59
N LEU A 5 8.45 97.39 10.29
CA LEU A 5 9.43 96.75 9.43
C LEU A 5 10.05 95.42 9.98
N GLY A 6 9.94 94.45 9.19
CA GLY A 6 10.65 93.15 9.36
C GLY A 6 10.63 92.28 8.09
N PHE A 7 11.72 92.13 7.47
CA PHE A 7 12.13 91.60 6.15
C PHE A 7 11.72 90.14 5.88
N PRO A 8 11.66 89.73 4.61
CA PRO A 8 11.41 88.34 4.23
C PRO A 8 12.71 87.54 4.25
N VAL A 9 12.70 86.46 4.98
CA VAL A 9 13.76 85.45 4.93
C VAL A 9 13.36 84.33 3.97
N ASN A 10 13.97 84.35 2.78
CA ASN A 10 13.97 83.21 1.87
C ASN A 10 14.68 82.03 2.52
N ALA A 11 13.93 80.99 2.88
CA ALA A 11 14.51 79.74 3.28
C ALA A 11 14.11 78.70 2.22
N ARG A 12 14.97 78.59 1.21
CA ARG A 12 15.09 77.39 0.41
C ARG A 12 15.50 76.26 1.35
N ARG A 13 14.55 75.50 1.83
CA ARG A 13 14.82 74.23 2.50
C ARG A 13 14.35 73.06 1.65
N PHE A 14 15.32 72.49 0.99
CA PHE A 14 15.51 71.10 0.72
C PHE A 14 14.34 70.18 1.15
N ARG A 15 13.54 69.82 0.18
CA ARG A 15 12.68 68.65 0.31
C ARG A 15 13.53 67.41 0.01
N LEU A 16 14.20 66.87 1.01
CA LEU A 16 14.68 65.48 0.96
C LEU A 16 13.44 64.61 1.03
N SER A 17 12.97 64.18 -0.12
CA SER A 17 12.03 63.07 -0.24
C SER A 17 12.82 61.80 0.11
N LEU A 18 12.68 61.35 1.35
CA LEU A 18 13.03 59.97 1.72
C LEU A 18 12.04 59.03 0.98
N LEU A 19 12.42 58.54 -0.18
CA LEU A 19 11.87 57.34 -0.76
C LEU A 19 12.32 56.18 0.14
N ALA A 20 11.58 55.91 1.22
CA ALA A 20 11.64 54.63 1.90
C ALA A 20 11.04 53.61 0.94
N ALA A 21 11.84 53.06 0.05
CA ALA A 21 11.54 51.88 -0.70
C ALA A 21 11.46 50.71 0.31
N GLY A 22 10.24 50.51 0.85
CA GLY A 22 9.93 49.30 1.61
C GLY A 22 10.06 48.11 0.66
N LEU A 23 11.21 47.47 0.67
CA LEU A 23 11.39 46.12 0.20
C LEU A 23 10.49 45.23 1.06
N PHE A 24 9.21 45.12 0.68
CA PHE A 24 8.34 44.06 1.09
C PHE A 24 8.96 42.79 0.49
N SER A 25 9.89 42.19 1.23
CA SER A 25 10.33 40.81 0.98
C SER A 25 9.07 39.95 1.13
N LEU A 26 8.36 39.70 0.04
CA LEU A 26 7.40 38.63 -0.08
C LEU A 26 8.23 37.34 0.14
N SER A 27 8.38 36.98 1.41
CA SER A 27 8.76 35.63 1.78
C SER A 27 7.66 34.72 1.25
N PHE A 28 7.80 34.28 0.00
CA PHE A 28 7.11 33.09 -0.45
C PHE A 28 7.59 31.99 0.49
N SER A 29 6.79 31.70 1.51
CA SER A 29 6.89 30.44 2.22
C SER A 29 6.66 29.38 1.15
N VAL A 30 7.74 28.84 0.60
CA VAL A 30 7.70 27.56 -0.08
C VAL A 30 7.16 26.62 0.98
N LEU A 31 5.86 26.35 0.94
CA LEU A 31 5.26 25.29 1.73
C LEU A 31 6.08 24.06 1.34
N ALA A 32 6.90 23.61 2.27
CA ALA A 32 7.65 22.37 2.06
C ALA A 32 6.61 21.31 1.71
N GLU A 33 6.73 20.77 0.50
CA GLU A 33 5.81 19.78 -0.01
C GLU A 33 5.90 18.56 0.91
N SER A 34 4.86 18.35 1.71
CA SER A 34 4.81 17.20 2.63
C SER A 34 4.03 16.08 1.98
N VAL A 35 4.62 14.89 1.92
CA VAL A 35 4.03 13.69 1.37
C VAL A 35 3.63 12.77 2.50
N THR A 36 2.38 12.28 2.49
CA THR A 36 1.88 11.32 3.46
C THR A 36 1.85 9.93 2.85
N ILE A 37 2.61 8.98 3.42
CA ILE A 37 2.65 7.60 2.96
C ILE A 37 1.75 6.74 3.85
N GLY A 38 0.79 6.06 3.22
CA GLY A 38 -0.10 5.11 3.87
C GLY A 38 0.50 3.72 3.97
N GLY A 39 0.07 2.94 4.97
CA GLY A 39 0.39 1.52 5.11
C GLY A 39 -0.81 0.72 5.55
N ALA A 40 -1.00 -0.46 4.94
CA ALA A 40 -2.03 -1.42 5.32
C ALA A 40 -1.77 -2.05 6.70
N ASN A 41 -2.77 -2.77 7.23
CA ASN A 41 -2.75 -3.36 8.57
C ASN A 41 -1.95 -4.69 8.65
N PHE A 42 -0.80 -4.75 7.99
CA PHE A 42 0.13 -5.87 8.09
C PHE A 42 1.58 -5.39 8.02
N THR A 43 2.48 -6.18 8.61
CA THR A 43 3.87 -5.79 8.87
C THR A 43 4.65 -5.37 7.62
N GLU A 44 4.52 -6.11 6.51
CA GLU A 44 5.26 -5.83 5.28
C GLU A 44 4.87 -4.46 4.70
N SER A 45 3.58 -4.13 4.67
CA SER A 45 3.12 -2.82 4.18
C SER A 45 3.71 -1.67 5.01
N SER A 46 3.80 -1.85 6.34
CA SER A 46 4.43 -0.87 7.23
C SER A 46 5.93 -0.72 6.96
N ILE A 47 6.63 -1.83 6.67
CA ILE A 47 8.05 -1.81 6.32
C ILE A 47 8.27 -1.07 5.00
N LEU A 48 7.51 -1.41 3.95
CA LEU A 48 7.58 -0.78 2.65
C LEU A 48 7.27 0.72 2.71
N ALA A 49 6.23 1.12 3.47
CA ALA A 49 5.90 2.53 3.67
C ALA A 49 7.07 3.30 4.33
N ASN A 50 7.75 2.71 5.30
CA ASN A 50 8.93 3.31 5.93
C ASN A 50 10.15 3.34 4.99
N ILE A 51 10.31 2.36 4.10
CA ILE A 51 11.36 2.39 3.05
C ILE A 51 11.10 3.56 2.11
N TYR A 52 9.87 3.74 1.63
CA TYR A 52 9.50 4.87 0.78
C TYR A 52 9.71 6.21 1.50
N ALA A 53 9.26 6.30 2.77
CA ALA A 53 9.49 7.49 3.60
C ALA A 53 10.99 7.83 3.71
N SER A 54 11.82 6.83 3.93
CA SER A 54 13.26 7.00 4.05
C SER A 54 13.91 7.45 2.73
N ALA A 55 13.43 6.93 1.60
CA ALA A 55 13.92 7.31 0.28
C ALA A 55 13.59 8.79 -0.05
N LEU A 56 12.35 9.22 0.21
CA LEU A 56 11.92 10.60 -0.02
C LEU A 56 12.60 11.59 0.94
N LYS A 57 12.76 11.24 2.21
CA LYS A 57 13.51 12.07 3.18
C LYS A 57 14.96 12.32 2.74
N LYS A 58 15.62 11.34 2.13
CA LYS A 58 16.98 11.52 1.54
C LYS A 58 17.00 12.53 0.38
N LYS A 59 15.85 12.83 -0.20
CA LYS A 59 15.67 13.87 -1.23
C LYS A 59 15.18 15.21 -0.64
N ASN A 60 15.24 15.38 0.70
CA ASN A 60 14.78 16.55 1.44
C ASN A 60 13.26 16.83 1.30
N ILE A 61 12.46 15.79 1.02
CA ILE A 61 11.01 15.90 1.03
C ILE A 61 10.52 15.66 2.45
N GLU A 62 9.64 16.52 2.96
CA GLU A 62 8.98 16.29 4.24
C GLU A 62 8.01 15.11 4.10
N VAL A 63 8.14 14.08 4.96
CA VAL A 63 7.33 12.87 4.88
C VAL A 63 6.69 12.54 6.21
N LYS A 64 5.38 12.32 6.16
CA LYS A 64 4.57 11.72 7.23
C LYS A 64 4.23 10.27 6.86
N THR A 65 4.02 9.43 7.86
CA THR A 65 3.54 8.06 7.66
C THR A 65 2.25 7.83 8.44
N ARG A 66 1.28 7.18 7.80
CA ARG A 66 0.03 6.70 8.41
C ARG A 66 -0.06 5.21 8.21
N LEU A 67 0.33 4.45 9.22
CA LEU A 67 0.41 2.99 9.17
C LEU A 67 -0.83 2.36 9.79
N ASN A 68 -1.05 1.08 9.49
CA ASN A 68 -2.16 0.28 10.01
C ASN A 68 -3.55 0.88 9.72
N LEU A 69 -3.72 1.51 8.55
CA LEU A 69 -4.97 2.14 8.16
C LEU A 69 -6.11 1.16 7.93
N GLY A 70 -5.81 -0.09 7.66
CA GLY A 70 -6.78 -1.12 7.33
C GLY A 70 -6.40 -1.88 6.06
N ASN A 71 -7.40 -2.51 5.45
CA ASN A 71 -7.25 -3.20 4.18
C ASN A 71 -7.42 -2.23 2.98
N ARG A 72 -7.38 -2.76 1.76
CA ARG A 72 -7.46 -1.97 0.51
C ARG A 72 -8.74 -1.15 0.41
N GLU A 73 -9.84 -1.68 0.90
CA GLU A 73 -11.16 -1.03 0.93
C GLU A 73 -11.16 0.26 1.77
N ILE A 74 -10.23 0.40 2.72
CA ILE A 74 -10.03 1.63 3.51
C ILE A 74 -8.95 2.52 2.89
N ILE A 75 -7.85 1.94 2.44
CA ILE A 75 -6.68 2.67 1.96
C ILE A 75 -6.95 3.42 0.65
N LEU A 76 -7.63 2.79 -0.32
CA LEU A 76 -7.87 3.43 -1.62
C LEU A 76 -8.79 4.66 -1.51
N PRO A 77 -9.87 4.66 -0.71
CA PRO A 77 -10.59 5.89 -0.38
C PRO A 77 -9.74 6.96 0.28
N ALA A 78 -8.85 6.61 1.23
CA ALA A 78 -7.94 7.56 1.88
C ALA A 78 -6.93 8.16 0.88
N LEU A 79 -6.43 7.38 -0.07
CA LEU A 79 -5.59 7.87 -1.17
C LEU A 79 -6.38 8.81 -2.10
N LYS A 80 -7.61 8.46 -2.43
CA LYS A 80 -8.48 9.29 -3.29
C LYS A 80 -8.83 10.63 -2.65
N SER A 81 -9.11 10.64 -1.35
CA SER A 81 -9.43 11.87 -0.61
C SER A 81 -8.21 12.77 -0.35
N GLY A 82 -6.99 12.27 -0.55
CA GLY A 82 -5.75 12.99 -0.23
C GLY A 82 -5.37 12.93 1.25
N GLU A 83 -5.95 12.03 2.01
CA GLU A 83 -5.55 11.74 3.39
C GLU A 83 -4.17 11.07 3.43
N ILE A 84 -3.84 10.32 2.38
CA ILE A 84 -2.52 9.83 2.05
C ILE A 84 -2.20 10.13 0.59
N ASP A 85 -0.93 10.13 0.22
CA ASP A 85 -0.43 10.48 -1.10
C ASP A 85 0.17 9.30 -1.85
N ILE A 86 0.79 8.39 -1.12
CA ILE A 86 1.46 7.20 -1.65
C ILE A 86 1.10 6.01 -0.76
N VAL A 87 0.94 4.85 -1.38
CA VAL A 87 0.80 3.57 -0.68
C VAL A 87 1.55 2.47 -1.41
N PRO A 88 2.28 1.57 -0.70
CA PRO A 88 2.79 0.35 -1.28
C PRO A 88 1.62 -0.57 -1.65
N GLU A 89 1.58 -1.00 -2.91
CA GLU A 89 0.57 -1.90 -3.45
C GLU A 89 1.22 -3.08 -4.19
N TYR A 90 0.40 -4.02 -4.63
CA TYR A 90 0.80 -5.23 -5.33
C TYR A 90 0.02 -5.34 -6.62
N LEU A 91 0.72 -5.46 -7.76
CA LEU A 91 0.13 -5.36 -9.09
C LEU A 91 -1.10 -6.24 -9.29
N GLY A 92 -0.97 -7.53 -9.07
CA GLY A 92 -2.05 -8.48 -9.32
C GLY A 92 -3.24 -8.30 -8.38
N ALA A 93 -2.98 -8.02 -7.09
CA ALA A 93 -4.03 -7.79 -6.12
C ALA A 93 -4.78 -6.47 -6.39
N LEU A 94 -4.07 -5.43 -6.85
CA LEU A 94 -4.69 -4.17 -7.24
C LEU A 94 -5.52 -4.31 -8.51
N LEU A 95 -5.00 -5.03 -9.53
CA LEU A 95 -5.77 -5.34 -10.74
C LEU A 95 -7.06 -6.09 -10.40
N ASN A 96 -6.96 -7.16 -9.60
CA ASN A 96 -8.14 -7.93 -9.21
C ASN A 96 -9.15 -7.15 -8.36
N TYR A 97 -8.71 -6.13 -7.65
CA TYR A 97 -9.63 -5.24 -6.92
C TYR A 97 -10.50 -4.42 -7.89
N TYR A 98 -9.93 -3.93 -9.00
CA TYR A 98 -10.66 -3.14 -10.01
C TYR A 98 -11.34 -4.01 -11.07
N ASP A 99 -10.74 -5.15 -11.44
CA ASP A 99 -11.27 -6.13 -12.37
C ASP A 99 -11.12 -7.55 -11.82
N GLY A 100 -12.11 -8.00 -11.06
CA GLY A 100 -12.15 -9.34 -10.48
C GLY A 100 -12.34 -10.47 -11.50
N LYS A 101 -12.47 -10.16 -12.79
CA LYS A 101 -12.63 -11.14 -13.87
C LYS A 101 -11.37 -11.34 -14.71
N THR A 102 -10.33 -10.54 -14.46
CA THR A 102 -9.06 -10.65 -15.18
C THR A 102 -8.50 -12.07 -15.12
N GLN A 103 -7.85 -12.50 -16.18
CA GLN A 103 -7.09 -13.75 -16.27
C GLN A 103 -5.59 -13.49 -16.42
N ALA A 104 -5.17 -12.22 -16.33
CA ALA A 104 -3.77 -11.84 -16.42
C ALA A 104 -2.97 -12.38 -15.23
N THR A 105 -1.90 -13.12 -15.49
CA THR A 105 -1.01 -13.68 -14.46
C THR A 105 0.43 -13.18 -14.59
N ARG A 106 0.90 -12.90 -15.81
CA ARG A 106 2.26 -12.38 -16.03
C ARG A 106 2.33 -10.89 -15.72
N GLN A 107 3.46 -10.43 -15.19
CA GLN A 107 3.67 -9.03 -14.82
C GLN A 107 3.31 -8.04 -15.94
N SER A 108 3.73 -8.31 -17.18
CA SER A 108 3.44 -7.46 -18.34
C SER A 108 1.95 -7.28 -18.58
N ASP A 109 1.22 -8.39 -18.54
CA ASP A 109 -0.22 -8.43 -18.84
C ASP A 109 -1.00 -7.78 -17.70
N VAL A 110 -0.62 -8.09 -16.43
CA VAL A 110 -1.19 -7.46 -15.22
C VAL A 110 -0.99 -5.95 -15.26
N SER A 111 0.21 -5.48 -15.59
CA SER A 111 0.49 -4.04 -15.68
C SER A 111 -0.32 -3.36 -16.78
N ALA A 112 -0.42 -4.02 -17.97
CA ALA A 112 -1.16 -3.48 -19.09
C ALA A 112 -2.68 -3.40 -18.84
N GLU A 113 -3.25 -4.43 -18.19
CA GLU A 113 -4.67 -4.42 -17.82
C GLU A 113 -4.96 -3.44 -16.69
N LEU A 114 -4.09 -3.39 -15.67
CA LEU A 114 -4.24 -2.44 -14.57
C LEU A 114 -4.22 -0.99 -15.06
N ALA A 115 -3.37 -0.66 -16.02
CA ALA A 115 -3.34 0.69 -16.60
C ALA A 115 -4.67 1.11 -17.26
N LYS A 116 -5.50 0.15 -17.71
CA LYS A 116 -6.81 0.43 -18.33
C LYS A 116 -7.92 0.69 -17.30
N VAL A 117 -7.83 0.07 -16.12
CA VAL A 117 -8.89 0.10 -15.10
C VAL A 117 -8.54 0.98 -13.89
N LEU A 118 -7.29 1.42 -13.78
CA LEU A 118 -6.86 2.30 -12.70
C LEU A 118 -7.56 3.67 -12.80
N PRO A 119 -8.15 4.19 -11.72
CA PRO A 119 -8.74 5.52 -11.71
C PRO A 119 -7.75 6.60 -12.17
N THR A 120 -8.26 7.58 -12.93
CA THR A 120 -7.44 8.63 -13.54
C THR A 120 -6.69 9.51 -12.54
N ASP A 121 -7.17 9.56 -11.28
CA ASP A 121 -6.54 10.30 -10.18
C ASP A 121 -5.26 9.64 -9.65
N PHE A 122 -5.04 8.37 -10.02
CA PHE A 122 -3.90 7.57 -9.56
C PHE A 122 -2.89 7.31 -10.68
N THR A 123 -1.67 7.02 -10.27
CA THR A 123 -0.63 6.49 -11.14
C THR A 123 0.21 5.46 -10.38
N LEU A 124 0.81 4.57 -11.13
CA LEU A 124 1.82 3.64 -10.62
C LEU A 124 3.20 4.19 -10.99
N LEU A 125 4.14 4.07 -10.09
CA LEU A 125 5.56 4.19 -10.43
C LEU A 125 6.08 2.81 -10.90
N ASP A 126 7.37 2.72 -11.23
CA ASP A 126 7.96 1.48 -11.71
C ASP A 126 7.82 0.35 -10.67
N PRO A 127 7.34 -0.82 -11.08
CA PRO A 127 7.25 -1.97 -10.20
C PRO A 127 8.64 -2.46 -9.78
N SER A 128 8.77 -2.80 -8.51
CA SER A 128 9.96 -3.50 -8.01
C SER A 128 10.05 -4.91 -8.59
N PRO A 129 11.25 -5.48 -8.78
CA PRO A 129 11.40 -6.91 -9.03
C PRO A 129 10.98 -7.79 -7.85
N ALA A 130 10.88 -7.23 -6.64
CA ALA A 130 10.39 -7.94 -5.46
C ALA A 130 8.91 -8.25 -5.58
N THR A 131 8.54 -9.48 -5.24
CA THR A 131 7.15 -9.97 -5.25
C THR A 131 6.74 -10.44 -3.86
N SER A 132 5.46 -10.26 -3.52
CA SER A 132 4.87 -10.75 -2.28
C SER A 132 3.53 -11.42 -2.60
N ILE A 133 3.54 -12.76 -2.59
CA ILE A 133 2.43 -13.58 -3.07
C ILE A 133 1.65 -14.13 -1.88
N THR A 134 0.32 -14.09 -1.96
CA THR A 134 -0.53 -14.85 -1.04
C THR A 134 -0.28 -16.33 -1.26
N ALA A 135 -0.06 -17.06 -0.16
CA ALA A 135 0.20 -18.47 -0.16
C ALA A 135 -0.62 -19.19 0.93
N TRP A 136 -0.65 -20.49 0.88
CA TRP A 136 -1.38 -21.30 1.83
C TRP A 136 -0.44 -22.31 2.50
N ALA A 137 -0.48 -22.32 3.82
CA ALA A 137 0.37 -23.19 4.63
C ALA A 137 -0.47 -24.16 5.44
N VAL A 138 0.07 -25.34 5.64
CA VAL A 138 -0.45 -26.39 6.53
C VAL A 138 0.63 -26.81 7.52
N ARG A 139 0.27 -27.38 8.66
CA ARG A 139 1.27 -27.99 9.56
C ARG A 139 1.97 -29.16 8.85
N ALA A 140 3.25 -29.39 9.14
CA ALA A 140 4.03 -30.49 8.56
C ALA A 140 3.38 -31.87 8.83
N GLU A 141 2.82 -32.09 10.02
CA GLU A 141 2.07 -33.31 10.35
C GLU A 141 0.83 -33.49 9.45
N THR A 142 0.11 -32.41 9.13
CA THR A 142 -1.05 -32.41 8.22
C THR A 142 -0.61 -32.71 6.80
N ALA A 143 0.47 -32.05 6.35
CA ALA A 143 1.06 -32.31 5.04
C ALA A 143 1.50 -33.78 4.89
N LYS A 144 2.18 -34.33 5.89
CA LYS A 144 2.60 -35.74 5.91
C LYS A 144 1.40 -36.68 5.88
N LYS A 145 0.40 -36.45 6.74
CA LYS A 145 -0.79 -37.29 6.87
C LYS A 145 -1.57 -37.43 5.55
N TYR A 146 -1.71 -36.32 4.81
CA TYR A 146 -2.50 -36.27 3.59
C TYR A 146 -1.64 -36.16 2.31
N GLN A 147 -0.31 -36.24 2.43
CA GLN A 147 0.66 -36.15 1.32
C GLN A 147 0.54 -34.84 0.53
N LEU A 148 0.36 -33.71 1.25
CA LEU A 148 0.14 -32.42 0.65
C LEU A 148 1.47 -31.74 0.30
N THR A 149 1.63 -31.31 -0.97
CA THR A 149 2.76 -30.53 -1.47
C THR A 149 2.31 -29.31 -2.26
N LYS A 150 1.09 -29.35 -2.82
CA LYS A 150 0.53 -28.35 -3.70
C LYS A 150 -0.97 -28.16 -3.43
N LEU A 151 -1.54 -27.07 -3.93
CA LEU A 151 -2.94 -26.75 -3.69
C LEU A 151 -3.91 -27.78 -4.29
N SER A 152 -3.59 -28.38 -5.46
CA SER A 152 -4.40 -29.44 -6.02
C SER A 152 -4.58 -30.65 -5.09
N ASP A 153 -3.62 -30.91 -4.22
CA ASP A 153 -3.68 -32.05 -3.28
C ASP A 153 -4.76 -31.86 -2.20
N LEU A 154 -5.22 -30.63 -1.96
CA LEU A 154 -6.30 -30.36 -1.02
C LEU A 154 -7.68 -30.80 -1.52
N GLN A 155 -7.86 -30.92 -2.85
CA GLN A 155 -9.17 -31.13 -3.48
C GLN A 155 -10.01 -32.27 -2.87
N PRO A 156 -9.47 -33.47 -2.60
CA PRO A 156 -10.27 -34.55 -2.04
C PRO A 156 -10.63 -34.38 -0.56
N ILE A 157 -9.93 -33.49 0.17
CA ILE A 157 -10.09 -33.35 1.63
C ILE A 157 -10.50 -31.96 2.10
N ALA A 158 -10.55 -30.95 1.22
CA ALA A 158 -10.84 -29.56 1.59
C ALA A 158 -12.15 -29.43 2.42
N HIS A 159 -13.19 -30.21 2.06
CA HIS A 159 -14.48 -30.24 2.74
C HIS A 159 -14.40 -30.73 4.21
N GLN A 160 -13.28 -31.26 4.66
CA GLN A 160 -13.02 -31.68 6.04
C GLN A 160 -12.17 -30.63 6.80
N LEU A 161 -11.51 -29.71 6.08
CA LEU A 161 -10.53 -28.79 6.62
C LEU A 161 -11.12 -27.42 6.91
N THR A 162 -10.60 -26.77 7.96
CA THR A 162 -10.88 -25.38 8.29
C THR A 162 -9.76 -24.50 7.76
N ILE A 163 -10.09 -23.48 6.95
CA ILE A 163 -9.14 -22.47 6.52
C ILE A 163 -9.24 -21.20 7.36
N GLY A 164 -8.13 -20.54 7.61
CA GLY A 164 -8.07 -19.25 8.31
C GLY A 164 -7.30 -18.19 7.54
N GLY A 165 -7.77 -16.95 7.63
CA GLY A 165 -7.15 -15.79 7.00
C GLY A 165 -7.95 -14.52 7.25
N PRO A 166 -7.60 -13.39 6.62
CA PRO A 166 -8.28 -12.11 6.84
C PRO A 166 -9.74 -12.15 6.36
N PRO A 167 -10.62 -11.28 6.90
CA PRO A 167 -12.05 -11.30 6.59
C PRO A 167 -12.36 -11.29 5.09
N GLU A 168 -11.59 -10.53 4.32
CA GLU A 168 -11.74 -10.41 2.87
C GLU A 168 -11.38 -11.69 2.08
N LEU A 169 -10.73 -12.66 2.70
CA LEU A 169 -10.46 -13.98 2.09
C LEU A 169 -11.74 -14.63 1.52
N ALA A 170 -12.86 -14.44 2.21
CA ALA A 170 -14.14 -15.05 1.83
C ALA A 170 -14.73 -14.49 0.53
N VAL A 171 -14.38 -13.24 0.15
CA VAL A 171 -15.09 -12.50 -0.90
C VAL A 171 -14.19 -12.06 -2.05
N ARG A 172 -12.87 -11.92 -1.83
CA ARG A 172 -11.95 -11.48 -2.89
C ARG A 172 -11.77 -12.54 -3.96
N ALA A 173 -11.63 -12.10 -5.22
CA ALA A 173 -11.47 -12.97 -6.39
C ALA A 173 -10.24 -13.91 -6.28
N LEU A 174 -9.17 -13.47 -5.63
CA LEU A 174 -7.94 -14.24 -5.33
C LEU A 174 -7.96 -14.90 -3.94
N GLY A 175 -9.11 -15.02 -3.34
CA GLY A 175 -9.35 -15.72 -2.08
C GLY A 175 -10.10 -17.03 -2.31
N LEU A 176 -11.10 -17.31 -1.45
CA LEU A 176 -11.93 -18.52 -1.59
C LEU A 176 -12.64 -18.62 -2.94
N PRO A 177 -13.18 -17.55 -3.54
CA PRO A 177 -13.72 -17.61 -4.90
C PRO A 177 -12.70 -18.10 -5.93
N GLY A 178 -11.45 -17.67 -5.84
CA GLY A 178 -10.35 -18.10 -6.72
C GLY A 178 -9.99 -19.57 -6.48
N LEU A 179 -9.80 -19.96 -5.24
CA LEU A 179 -9.52 -21.35 -4.86
C LEU A 179 -10.64 -22.31 -5.35
N LYS A 180 -11.89 -21.89 -5.23
CA LYS A 180 -13.03 -22.66 -5.76
C LYS A 180 -13.00 -22.75 -7.28
N ARG A 181 -12.81 -21.62 -7.97
CA ARG A 181 -12.82 -21.53 -9.42
C ARG A 181 -11.71 -22.35 -10.06
N VAL A 182 -10.46 -22.24 -9.54
CA VAL A 182 -9.27 -22.85 -10.16
C VAL A 182 -9.00 -24.26 -9.68
N TYR A 183 -9.23 -24.51 -8.39
CA TYR A 183 -8.88 -25.78 -7.73
C TYR A 183 -10.10 -26.62 -7.32
N GLY A 184 -11.30 -26.06 -7.37
CA GLY A 184 -12.51 -26.73 -6.85
C GLY A 184 -12.53 -26.87 -5.34
N LEU A 185 -11.77 -26.03 -4.60
CA LEU A 185 -11.66 -26.15 -3.14
C LEU A 185 -12.88 -25.54 -2.45
N GLU A 186 -13.56 -26.35 -1.65
CA GLU A 186 -14.61 -25.92 -0.74
C GLU A 186 -14.26 -26.39 0.67
N PHE A 187 -13.98 -25.46 1.56
CA PHE A 187 -13.57 -25.77 2.93
C PHE A 187 -14.75 -25.97 3.84
N LYS A 188 -14.59 -26.84 4.86
CA LYS A 188 -15.58 -27.11 5.90
C LYS A 188 -16.01 -25.85 6.64
N ALA A 189 -15.03 -25.00 6.97
CA ALA A 189 -15.24 -23.77 7.68
C ALA A 189 -14.16 -22.74 7.36
N VAL A 190 -14.51 -21.47 7.52
CA VAL A 190 -13.60 -20.33 7.36
C VAL A 190 -13.52 -19.57 8.67
N LYS A 191 -12.31 -19.31 9.16
CA LYS A 191 -12.08 -18.46 10.34
C LYS A 191 -11.46 -17.12 9.92
N SER A 192 -12.12 -16.04 10.32
CA SER A 192 -11.60 -14.69 10.15
C SER A 192 -10.49 -14.45 11.19
N LEU A 193 -9.29 -14.20 10.71
CA LEU A 193 -8.05 -13.99 11.47
C LEU A 193 -7.27 -12.81 10.84
N ASP A 194 -5.98 -12.73 11.09
CA ASP A 194 -5.08 -11.80 10.41
C ASP A 194 -4.42 -12.44 9.16
N MET A 195 -3.66 -11.66 8.39
CA MET A 195 -2.94 -12.13 7.20
C MET A 195 -1.62 -12.79 7.60
N GLY A 196 -1.69 -14.05 8.04
CA GLY A 196 -0.49 -14.82 8.46
C GLY A 196 0.21 -14.29 9.70
N GLY A 197 -0.40 -13.38 10.43
CA GLY A 197 0.13 -12.77 11.63
C GLY A 197 -0.03 -13.67 12.89
N PRO A 198 0.09 -13.08 14.10
CA PRO A 198 0.08 -13.83 15.35
C PRO A 198 -1.18 -14.68 15.57
N LEU A 199 -2.37 -14.17 15.17
CA LEU A 199 -3.62 -14.91 15.36
C LEU A 199 -3.69 -16.13 14.45
N THR A 200 -3.33 -15.98 13.19
CA THR A 200 -3.27 -17.08 12.21
C THR A 200 -2.24 -18.12 12.61
N ARG A 201 -1.06 -17.69 13.06
CA ARG A 201 -0.01 -18.59 13.56
C ARG A 201 -0.48 -19.42 14.77
N LEU A 202 -1.05 -18.75 15.75
CA LEU A 202 -1.57 -19.44 16.93
C LEU A 202 -2.66 -20.45 16.56
N ALA A 203 -3.57 -20.07 15.66
CA ALA A 203 -4.66 -20.93 15.23
C ALA A 203 -4.18 -22.16 14.45
N LEU A 204 -3.17 -21.99 13.55
CA LEU A 204 -2.59 -23.11 12.79
C LEU A 204 -1.80 -24.04 13.71
N ASN A 205 -0.93 -23.50 14.56
CA ASN A 205 -0.09 -24.30 15.46
C ASN A 205 -0.92 -25.05 16.51
N SER A 206 -2.06 -24.49 16.95
CA SER A 206 -2.95 -25.16 17.91
C SER A 206 -3.99 -26.09 17.25
N GLY A 207 -3.97 -26.27 15.94
CA GLY A 207 -4.94 -27.10 15.22
C GLY A 207 -6.36 -26.53 15.15
N LYS A 208 -6.56 -25.25 15.49
CA LYS A 208 -7.87 -24.57 15.36
C LYS A 208 -8.24 -24.26 13.92
N ILE A 209 -7.25 -24.22 13.02
CA ILE A 209 -7.37 -24.23 11.57
C ILE A 209 -6.40 -25.28 11.01
N ASP A 210 -6.67 -25.77 9.81
CA ASP A 210 -5.86 -26.76 9.12
C ASP A 210 -5.03 -26.12 8.00
N VAL A 211 -5.57 -25.07 7.37
CA VAL A 211 -4.93 -24.30 6.31
C VAL A 211 -4.89 -22.84 6.71
N ALA A 212 -3.74 -22.22 6.63
CA ALA A 212 -3.53 -20.79 6.90
C ALA A 212 -3.26 -20.02 5.62
N THR A 213 -3.86 -18.85 5.49
CA THR A 213 -3.44 -17.85 4.51
C THR A 213 -2.23 -17.11 5.03
N VAL A 214 -1.15 -17.11 4.26
CA VAL A 214 0.13 -16.47 4.61
C VAL A 214 0.64 -15.64 3.44
N VAL A 215 1.73 -14.90 3.67
CA VAL A 215 2.41 -14.12 2.61
C VAL A 215 3.81 -14.71 2.42
N SER A 216 4.21 -14.96 1.17
CA SER A 216 5.47 -15.65 0.83
C SER A 216 6.73 -15.00 1.39
N THR A 217 6.67 -13.70 1.70
CA THR A 217 7.78 -12.90 2.23
C THR A 217 7.89 -12.92 3.76
N GLN A 218 6.97 -13.61 4.46
CA GLN A 218 6.99 -13.64 5.93
C GLN A 218 8.18 -14.41 6.46
N GLY A 219 9.09 -13.72 7.17
CA GLY A 219 10.32 -14.31 7.69
C GLY A 219 10.12 -15.42 8.73
N ASN A 220 8.94 -15.56 9.31
CA ASN A 220 8.61 -16.64 10.22
C ASN A 220 8.31 -17.97 9.52
N LEU A 221 7.98 -17.98 8.21
CA LEU A 221 7.70 -19.22 7.48
C LEU A 221 8.87 -20.22 7.56
N ALA A 222 10.10 -19.71 7.52
CA ALA A 222 11.30 -20.53 7.64
C ALA A 222 11.56 -21.08 9.06
N LYS A 223 10.80 -20.61 10.06
CA LYS A 223 10.96 -20.99 11.48
C LYS A 223 9.82 -21.87 12.01
N GLU A 224 8.74 -21.96 11.25
CA GLU A 224 7.56 -22.76 11.61
C GLU A 224 7.68 -24.16 11.00
N ASP A 225 7.12 -25.14 11.68
CA ASP A 225 7.00 -26.51 11.17
C ASP A 225 5.78 -26.62 10.23
N TRP A 226 5.84 -25.84 9.15
CA TRP A 226 4.79 -25.75 8.15
C TRP A 226 5.27 -26.13 6.77
N VAL A 227 4.32 -26.57 5.93
CA VAL A 227 4.52 -26.74 4.49
C VAL A 227 3.69 -25.68 3.78
N VAL A 228 4.36 -24.82 3.03
CA VAL A 228 3.69 -23.89 2.10
C VAL A 228 3.38 -24.67 0.83
N LEU A 229 2.10 -24.76 0.48
CA LEU A 229 1.63 -25.49 -0.68
C LEU A 229 1.93 -24.74 -1.97
N ALA A 230 2.44 -25.43 -2.99
CA ALA A 230 2.69 -24.84 -4.29
C ALA A 230 1.37 -24.49 -5.00
N ASP A 231 1.30 -23.29 -5.58
CA ASP A 231 0.21 -22.87 -6.47
C ASP A 231 0.43 -23.43 -7.88
N ASP A 232 0.14 -24.71 -8.06
CA ASP A 232 0.45 -25.51 -9.27
C ASP A 232 -0.43 -25.17 -10.49
N LYS A 233 -1.50 -24.40 -10.28
CA LYS A 233 -2.34 -23.89 -11.38
C LYS A 233 -2.26 -22.37 -11.56
N HIS A 234 -1.31 -21.70 -10.88
CA HIS A 234 -1.05 -20.27 -10.99
C HIS A 234 -2.30 -19.39 -10.79
N GLU A 235 -3.06 -19.69 -9.72
CA GLU A 235 -4.23 -18.91 -9.33
C GLU A 235 -3.82 -17.47 -8.94
N GLN A 236 -2.65 -17.33 -8.30
CA GLN A 236 -2.12 -16.03 -7.91
C GLN A 236 -1.37 -15.38 -9.08
N PRO A 237 -1.77 -14.17 -9.50
CA PRO A 237 -1.03 -13.41 -10.52
C PRO A 237 0.27 -12.84 -9.96
N SER A 238 1.08 -12.24 -10.82
CA SER A 238 2.30 -11.53 -10.43
C SER A 238 2.00 -10.43 -9.44
N GLN A 239 2.66 -10.46 -8.28
CA GLN A 239 2.46 -9.56 -7.14
C GLN A 239 3.70 -8.69 -6.89
N ASN A 240 4.21 -8.07 -7.97
CA ASN A 240 5.28 -7.10 -7.82
C ASN A 240 4.85 -5.94 -6.94
N VAL A 241 5.70 -5.57 -6.00
CA VAL A 241 5.50 -4.38 -5.16
C VAL A 241 5.59 -3.14 -6.04
N VAL A 242 4.62 -2.26 -5.93
CA VAL A 242 4.53 -1.04 -6.73
C VAL A 242 4.05 0.14 -5.88
N PRO A 243 4.68 1.33 -6.00
CA PRO A 243 4.12 2.53 -5.40
C PRO A 243 2.86 2.98 -6.16
N LEU A 244 1.73 3.02 -5.48
CA LEU A 244 0.52 3.65 -5.99
C LEU A 244 0.45 5.07 -5.45
N VAL A 245 0.32 6.06 -6.34
CA VAL A 245 0.47 7.47 -6.03
C VAL A 245 -0.77 8.24 -6.50
N ARG A 246 -1.24 9.16 -5.67
CA ARG A 246 -2.23 10.17 -6.06
C ARG A 246 -1.55 11.20 -6.96
N LYS A 247 -2.02 11.37 -8.21
CA LYS A 247 -1.38 12.26 -9.19
C LYS A 247 -1.21 13.70 -8.72
N ALA A 248 -2.18 14.21 -7.95
CA ALA A 248 -2.12 15.56 -7.41
C ALA A 248 -0.95 15.79 -6.42
N SER A 249 -0.32 14.71 -5.94
CA SER A 249 0.86 14.76 -5.05
C SER A 249 2.19 14.57 -5.79
N LEU A 250 2.14 14.40 -7.12
CA LEU A 250 3.35 14.27 -7.93
C LEU A 250 3.91 15.66 -8.21
N SER A 251 5.10 15.91 -7.69
CA SER A 251 5.97 16.99 -8.14
C SER A 251 7.21 16.39 -8.82
N PRO A 252 8.01 17.19 -9.54
CA PRO A 252 9.27 16.73 -10.11
C PRO A 252 10.24 16.10 -9.09
N ASN A 253 10.05 16.35 -7.80
CA ASN A 253 10.87 15.81 -6.73
C ASN A 253 10.35 14.49 -6.14
N VAL A 254 9.10 14.13 -6.42
CA VAL A 254 8.42 12.93 -5.88
C VAL A 254 8.33 11.80 -6.92
N SER A 255 8.46 12.15 -8.20
CA SER A 255 8.46 11.20 -9.34
C SER A 255 9.80 10.52 -9.59
#